data_23af2abecd27782b2a9e14dce93b34ab
#
_entry.id   23af2abecd27782b2a9e14dce93b34ab
#
_cell.length_a   1.000
_cell.length_b   1.000
_cell.length_c   1.000
_cell.angle_alpha   90.00
_cell.angle_beta   90.00
_cell.angle_gamma   90.00
#
_symmetry.space_group_name_H-M   'P 1'
#
loop_
_entity.id
_entity.type
_entity.pdbx_description
1 polymer ?
#
loop_
_entity_poly.entity_id
_entity_poly.type
_entity_poly.pdbx_seq_one_letter_code
_entity_poly.pdbx_strand_id
1 'polypeptide(L)'
;MSYSSSLKESLKGLRIKKDCCRRAFEAGLNGDEFVAGCPADGACYIRGTFVRCGSVTDPEKGYYLSLRPGRRSDEVKAILSAAGLDIGTTVRRGEELLYYRDSGKIEDFLAFVGQPKYALEL
;
A
#
# COMPACT_ATOMS: atom_id res chain seq x y z
N MET A 1 -8.88 17.73 5.67
CA MET A 1 -8.02 16.55 5.57
C MET A 1 -7.56 16.35 4.13
N SER A 2 -6.36 15.81 3.93
CA SER A 2 -5.88 15.51 2.59
C SER A 2 -6.58 14.26 2.04
N TYR A 3 -6.53 14.09 0.71
CA TYR A 3 -7.03 12.88 0.06
C TYR A 3 -6.36 11.63 0.63
N SER A 4 -5.04 11.70 0.82
CA SER A 4 -4.26 10.61 1.39
C SER A 4 -4.71 10.25 2.81
N SER A 5 -4.96 11.24 3.65
CA SER A 5 -5.42 11.01 5.02
C SER A 5 -6.80 10.36 5.05
N SER A 6 -7.72 10.81 4.20
CA SER A 6 -9.07 10.25 4.11
C SER A 6 -9.01 8.78 3.65
N LEU A 7 -8.17 8.48 2.65
CA LEU A 7 -7.98 7.13 2.16
C LEU A 7 -7.42 6.23 3.26
N LYS A 8 -6.42 6.69 4.00
CA LYS A 8 -5.83 5.93 5.10
C LYS A 8 -6.83 5.61 6.21
N GLU A 9 -7.67 6.57 6.56
CA GLU A 9 -8.72 6.34 7.55
C GLU A 9 -9.71 5.27 7.08
N SER A 10 -10.09 5.31 5.80
CA SER A 10 -10.97 4.30 5.23
C SER A 10 -10.33 2.90 5.27
N LEU A 11 -9.04 2.81 4.95
CA LEU A 11 -8.32 1.54 4.97
C LEU A 11 -8.21 0.97 6.38
N LYS A 12 -7.99 1.82 7.39
CA LYS A 12 -7.96 1.40 8.80
C LYS A 12 -9.30 0.83 9.25
N GLY A 13 -10.41 1.37 8.74
CA GLY A 13 -11.75 0.96 9.11
C GLY A 13 -12.22 -0.31 8.44
N LEU A 14 -11.49 -0.84 7.47
CA LEU A 14 -11.88 -2.06 6.78
C LEU A 14 -11.82 -3.26 7.71
N ARG A 15 -12.91 -4.04 7.72
CA ARG A 15 -13.02 -5.20 8.57
C ARG A 15 -12.19 -6.35 8.03
N ILE A 16 -11.34 -6.93 8.89
CA ILE A 16 -10.52 -8.09 8.54
C ILE A 16 -11.02 -9.27 9.37
N LYS A 17 -11.48 -10.32 8.68
CA LYS A 17 -12.11 -11.48 9.33
C LYS A 17 -11.11 -12.53 9.78
N LYS A 18 -10.07 -12.79 8.99
CA LYS A 18 -9.08 -13.81 9.29
C LYS A 18 -7.99 -13.28 10.20
N ASP A 19 -7.60 -14.07 11.21
CA ASP A 19 -6.55 -13.68 12.15
C ASP A 19 -5.20 -13.47 11.47
N CYS A 20 -4.82 -14.33 10.50
CA CYS A 20 -3.55 -14.17 9.80
C CYS A 20 -3.52 -12.87 8.99
N CYS A 21 -4.65 -12.48 8.38
CA CYS A 21 -4.76 -11.22 7.64
C CYS A 21 -4.66 -10.03 8.58
N ARG A 22 -5.28 -10.12 9.77
CA ARG A 22 -5.18 -9.06 10.77
C ARG A 22 -3.75 -8.89 11.25
N ARG A 23 -3.06 -10.00 11.52
CA ARG A 23 -1.64 -9.94 11.92
C ARG A 23 -0.76 -9.35 10.82
N ALA A 24 -1.04 -9.69 9.55
CA ALA A 24 -0.33 -9.13 8.42
C ALA A 24 -0.55 -7.61 8.35
N PHE A 25 -1.79 -7.16 8.51
CA PHE A 25 -2.11 -5.73 8.53
C PHE A 25 -1.36 -5.01 9.66
N GLU A 26 -1.37 -5.57 10.85
CA GLU A 26 -0.67 -5.00 12.01
C GLU A 26 0.84 -4.97 11.81
N ALA A 27 1.41 -6.02 11.21
CA ALA A 27 2.83 -6.04 10.87
C ALA A 27 3.19 -4.91 9.92
N GLY A 28 2.35 -4.67 8.91
CA GLY A 28 2.52 -3.55 7.99
C GLY A 28 2.44 -2.20 8.70
N LEU A 29 1.46 -2.04 9.61
CA LEU A 29 1.31 -0.83 10.39
C LEU A 29 2.53 -0.55 11.28
N ASN A 30 3.15 -1.60 11.80
CA ASN A 30 4.27 -1.46 12.74
C ASN A 30 5.64 -1.50 12.06
N GLY A 31 5.68 -1.80 10.75
CA GLY A 31 6.95 -1.98 10.05
C GLY A 31 7.67 -3.26 10.41
N ASP A 32 6.93 -4.27 10.87
CA ASP A 32 7.47 -5.56 11.26
C ASP A 32 7.63 -6.48 10.04
N GLU A 33 8.31 -7.60 10.25
CA GLU A 33 8.52 -8.60 9.22
C GLU A 33 7.22 -9.24 8.78
N PHE A 34 7.10 -9.48 7.47
CA PHE A 34 5.92 -10.13 6.89
C PHE A 34 6.05 -11.65 6.96
N VAL A 35 5.02 -12.29 7.46
CA VAL A 35 4.90 -13.75 7.47
C VAL A 35 3.54 -14.11 6.87
N ALA A 36 3.55 -14.82 5.74
CA ALA A 36 2.33 -15.19 5.05
C ALA A 36 1.66 -16.40 5.69
N GLY A 37 0.34 -16.30 5.94
CA GLY A 37 -0.49 -17.39 6.42
C GLY A 37 -1.54 -17.83 5.40
N CYS A 38 -1.91 -16.92 4.48
CA CYS A 38 -2.85 -17.22 3.39
C CYS A 38 -2.58 -16.27 2.20
N PRO A 39 -3.16 -16.53 1.01
CA PRO A 39 -2.90 -15.68 -0.16
C PRO A 39 -3.30 -14.22 -0.01
N ALA A 40 -4.26 -13.92 0.88
CA ALA A 40 -4.71 -12.53 1.08
C ALA A 40 -3.81 -11.73 2.02
N ASP A 41 -2.86 -12.39 2.72
CA ASP A 41 -2.02 -11.71 3.70
C ASP A 41 -1.12 -10.64 3.09
N GLY A 42 -0.64 -10.87 1.87
CA GLY A 42 0.16 -9.88 1.16
C GLY A 42 -0.57 -8.56 1.01
N ALA A 43 -1.83 -8.60 0.57
CA ALA A 43 -2.65 -7.41 0.41
C ALA A 43 -2.86 -6.69 1.76
N CYS A 44 -3.12 -7.44 2.82
CA CYS A 44 -3.30 -6.87 4.15
C CYS A 44 -2.02 -6.21 4.67
N TYR A 45 -0.88 -6.84 4.43
CA TYR A 45 0.41 -6.29 4.81
C TYR A 45 0.68 -4.97 4.07
N ILE A 46 0.44 -4.94 2.76
CA ILE A 46 0.63 -3.73 1.96
C ILE A 46 -0.34 -2.62 2.39
N ARG A 47 -1.58 -2.98 2.75
CA ARG A 47 -2.54 -2.02 3.31
C ARG A 47 -1.98 -1.35 4.57
N GLY A 48 -1.46 -2.14 5.50
CA GLY A 48 -0.85 -1.63 6.73
C GLY A 48 0.36 -0.75 6.43
N THR A 49 1.20 -1.19 5.51
CA THR A 49 2.38 -0.42 5.08
C THR A 49 1.97 0.92 4.48
N PHE A 50 0.94 0.94 3.64
CA PHE A 50 0.45 2.19 3.05
C PHE A 50 -0.07 3.14 4.13
N VAL A 51 -0.83 2.63 5.10
CA VAL A 51 -1.33 3.46 6.21
C VAL A 51 -0.16 4.05 7.00
N ARG A 52 0.89 3.27 7.23
CA ARG A 52 2.07 3.71 8.00
C ARG A 52 2.92 4.74 7.27
N CYS A 53 3.22 4.51 6.01
CA CYS A 53 4.26 5.27 5.32
C CYS A 53 3.94 5.62 3.85
N GLY A 54 2.71 5.41 3.42
CA GLY A 54 2.30 5.73 2.06
C GLY A 54 1.74 7.13 1.94
N SER A 55 1.64 7.59 0.70
CA SER A 55 1.03 8.87 0.35
C SER A 55 0.47 8.78 -1.06
N VAL A 56 -0.65 9.41 -1.30
CA VAL A 56 -1.25 9.49 -2.63
C VAL A 56 -1.72 10.91 -2.89
N THR A 57 -1.41 11.41 -4.09
CA THR A 57 -1.83 12.74 -4.51
C THR A 57 -3.32 12.74 -4.85
N ASP A 58 -4.00 13.84 -4.56
CA ASP A 58 -5.37 14.07 -5.01
C ASP A 58 -5.42 13.91 -6.54
N PRO A 59 -6.37 13.13 -7.09
CA PRO A 59 -6.48 12.94 -8.55
C PRO A 59 -6.57 14.23 -9.35
N GLU A 60 -7.12 15.29 -8.77
CA GLU A 60 -7.22 16.59 -9.42
C GLU A 60 -5.87 17.27 -9.60
N LYS A 61 -4.88 16.88 -8.79
CA LYS A 61 -3.53 17.46 -8.80
C LYS A 61 -2.51 16.59 -9.55
N GLY A 62 -2.94 15.42 -10.04
CA GLY A 62 -2.08 14.48 -10.74
C GLY A 62 -2.11 13.10 -10.11
N TYR A 63 -1.42 12.17 -10.74
CA TYR A 63 -1.41 10.77 -10.31
C TYR A 63 -0.04 10.41 -9.77
N TYR A 64 0.06 10.31 -8.45
CA TYR A 64 1.33 9.93 -7.81
C TYR A 64 1.01 9.24 -6.48
N LEU A 65 1.53 8.02 -6.33
CA LEU A 65 1.41 7.26 -5.08
C LEU A 65 2.81 6.82 -4.69
N SER A 66 3.15 6.95 -3.42
CA SER A 66 4.48 6.58 -2.94
C SER A 66 4.43 5.85 -1.61
N LEU A 67 5.46 5.03 -1.38
CA LEU A 67 5.67 4.29 -0.14
C LEU A 67 7.13 4.43 0.28
N ARG A 68 7.37 4.61 1.58
CA ARG A 68 8.71 4.66 2.17
C ARG A 68 8.85 3.58 3.24
N PRO A 69 8.93 2.30 2.86
CA PRO A 69 8.91 1.21 3.82
C PRO A 69 10.24 0.99 4.58
N GLY A 70 11.27 1.74 4.25
CA GLY A 70 12.57 1.61 4.90
C GLY A 70 13.17 0.24 4.64
N ARG A 71 13.61 -0.45 5.69
CA ARG A 71 14.24 -1.77 5.55
C ARG A 71 13.29 -2.87 5.11
N ARG A 72 11.99 -2.60 5.04
CA ARG A 72 10.99 -3.56 4.52
C ARG A 72 10.74 -3.40 3.03
N SER A 73 11.51 -2.56 2.37
CA SER A 73 11.35 -2.24 0.95
C SER A 73 11.37 -3.48 0.06
N ASP A 74 12.30 -4.39 0.29
CA ASP A 74 12.42 -5.60 -0.52
C ASP A 74 11.21 -6.51 -0.37
N GLU A 75 10.68 -6.64 0.85
CA GLU A 75 9.47 -7.42 1.11
C GLU A 75 8.26 -6.82 0.39
N VAL A 76 8.12 -5.51 0.47
CA VAL A 76 7.03 -4.78 -0.20
C VAL A 76 7.12 -4.96 -1.72
N LYS A 77 8.30 -4.78 -2.30
CA LYS A 77 8.50 -4.96 -3.73
C LYS A 77 8.16 -6.38 -4.19
N ALA A 78 8.58 -7.38 -3.41
CA ALA A 78 8.32 -8.78 -3.74
C ALA A 78 6.82 -9.09 -3.74
N ILE A 79 6.08 -8.60 -2.75
CA ILE A 79 4.64 -8.80 -2.67
C ILE A 79 3.93 -8.14 -3.85
N LEU A 80 4.29 -6.91 -4.17
CA LEU A 80 3.67 -6.18 -5.27
C LEU A 80 4.00 -6.82 -6.62
N SER A 81 5.23 -7.26 -6.82
CA SER A 81 5.64 -7.95 -8.05
C SER A 81 4.86 -9.25 -8.23
N ALA A 82 4.70 -10.02 -7.16
CA ALA A 82 3.92 -11.27 -7.20
C ALA A 82 2.45 -11.02 -7.55
N ALA A 83 1.93 -9.84 -7.23
CA ALA A 83 0.56 -9.46 -7.55
C ALA A 83 0.42 -8.82 -8.94
N GLY A 84 1.51 -8.72 -9.71
CA GLY A 84 1.49 -8.08 -11.01
C GLY A 84 1.49 -6.55 -10.94
N LEU A 85 1.89 -6.00 -9.80
CA LEU A 85 1.89 -4.56 -9.54
C LEU A 85 3.31 -4.02 -9.37
N ASP A 86 4.19 -4.33 -10.32
CA ASP A 86 5.57 -3.86 -10.27
C ASP A 86 5.63 -2.36 -9.99
N ILE A 87 6.47 -1.98 -9.04
CA ILE A 87 6.56 -0.61 -8.56
C ILE A 87 7.91 0.00 -8.91
N GLY A 88 7.91 1.28 -9.28
CA GLY A 88 9.14 2.01 -9.55
C GLY A 88 9.88 2.34 -8.26
N THR A 89 11.19 2.47 -8.35
CA THR A 89 12.03 2.81 -7.21
C THR A 89 12.95 3.97 -7.53
N THR A 90 13.19 4.82 -6.54
CA THR A 90 14.17 5.89 -6.62
C THR A 90 14.75 6.11 -5.22
N VAL A 91 15.84 6.83 -5.11
CA VAL A 91 16.43 7.16 -3.81
C VAL A 91 16.29 8.65 -3.57
N ARG A 92 15.76 9.00 -2.40
CA ARG A 92 15.65 10.38 -1.96
C ARG A 92 16.17 10.49 -0.54
N ARG A 93 17.13 11.39 -0.33
CA ARG A 93 17.75 11.63 0.98
C ARG A 93 18.31 10.34 1.61
N GLY A 94 18.87 9.47 0.77
CA GLY A 94 19.46 8.21 1.22
C GLY A 94 18.46 7.10 1.49
N GLU A 95 17.16 7.33 1.29
CA GLU A 95 16.12 6.32 1.49
C GLU A 95 15.51 5.90 0.17
N GLU A 96 15.17 4.61 0.06
CA GLU A 96 14.47 4.09 -1.10
C GLU A 96 13.02 4.53 -1.06
N LEU A 97 12.54 5.09 -2.18
CA LEU A 97 11.15 5.50 -2.35
C LEU A 97 10.53 4.63 -3.44
N LEU A 98 9.42 3.99 -3.13
CA LEU A 98 8.65 3.20 -4.10
C LEU A 98 7.49 4.07 -4.60
N TYR A 99 7.20 4.01 -5.91
CA TYR A 99 6.18 4.92 -6.45
C TYR A 99 5.47 4.34 -7.67
N TYR A 100 4.23 4.85 -7.87
CA TYR A 100 3.50 4.71 -9.13
C TYR A 100 3.14 6.10 -9.63
N ARG A 101 3.21 6.31 -10.92
CA ARG A 101 2.80 7.56 -11.59
C ARG A 101 1.68 7.37 -12.58
N ASP A 102 1.28 6.15 -12.81
CA ASP A 102 0.26 5.77 -13.78
C ASP A 102 -1.07 5.56 -13.05
N SER A 103 -2.13 6.24 -13.50
CA SER A 103 -3.45 6.13 -12.87
C SER A 103 -3.97 4.69 -12.83
N GLY A 104 -3.74 3.93 -13.90
CA GLY A 104 -4.16 2.52 -13.96
C GLY A 104 -3.48 1.67 -12.89
N LYS A 105 -2.19 1.87 -12.68
CA LYS A 105 -1.44 1.14 -11.65
C LYS A 105 -1.87 1.56 -10.24
N ILE A 106 -2.16 2.84 -10.05
CA ILE A 106 -2.66 3.33 -8.76
C ILE A 106 -4.03 2.74 -8.48
N GLU A 107 -4.91 2.67 -9.48
CA GLU A 107 -6.22 2.03 -9.34
C GLU A 107 -6.07 0.55 -8.96
N ASP A 108 -5.19 -0.16 -9.64
CA ASP A 108 -4.91 -1.58 -9.35
C ASP A 108 -4.37 -1.76 -7.93
N PHE A 109 -3.48 -0.88 -7.50
CA PHE A 109 -2.94 -0.90 -6.15
C PHE A 109 -4.05 -0.68 -5.11
N LEU A 110 -4.91 0.31 -5.31
CA LEU A 110 -5.99 0.60 -4.37
C LEU A 110 -7.00 -0.55 -4.30
N ALA A 111 -7.29 -1.18 -5.44
CA ALA A 111 -8.13 -2.38 -5.46
C ALA A 111 -7.46 -3.54 -4.72
N PHE A 112 -6.17 -3.72 -4.91
CA PHE A 112 -5.39 -4.77 -4.24
C PHE A 112 -5.44 -4.64 -2.72
N VAL A 113 -5.29 -3.42 -2.20
CA VAL A 113 -5.31 -3.20 -0.74
C VAL A 113 -6.74 -3.11 -0.18
N GLY A 114 -7.76 -3.20 -1.01
CA GLY A 114 -9.15 -3.33 -0.57
C GLY A 114 -10.00 -2.08 -0.63
N GLN A 115 -9.64 -1.09 -1.46
CA GLN A 115 -10.46 0.11 -1.65
C GLN A 115 -10.78 0.39 -3.12
N PRO A 116 -11.53 -0.51 -3.79
CA PRO A 116 -11.89 -0.30 -5.19
C PRO A 116 -12.74 0.96 -5.41
N LYS A 117 -13.47 1.42 -4.39
CA LYS A 117 -14.24 2.66 -4.48
C LYS A 117 -13.35 3.85 -4.82
N TYR A 118 -12.19 3.95 -4.18
CA TYR A 118 -11.24 5.04 -4.47
C TYR A 118 -10.58 4.86 -5.82
N ALA A 119 -10.35 3.62 -6.24
CA ALA A 119 -9.82 3.33 -7.56
C ALA A 119 -10.76 3.83 -8.66
N LEU A 120 -12.06 3.67 -8.48
CA LEU A 120 -13.06 4.13 -9.45
C LEU A 120 -13.14 5.65 -9.57
N GLU A 121 -12.69 6.38 -8.56
CA GLU A 121 -12.67 7.84 -8.57
C GLU A 121 -11.47 8.42 -9.31
N LEU A 122 -10.47 7.61 -9.61
CA LEU A 122 -9.31 8.04 -10.37
C LEU A 122 -9.61 8.07 -11.87
#